data_db9d38424894173064f15435e3b93b5e
#
_entry.id   db9d38424894173064f15435e3b93b5e
#
_cell.length_a   1.000
_cell.length_b   1.000
_cell.length_c   1.000
_cell.angle_alpha   90.00
_cell.angle_beta   90.00
_cell.angle_gamma   90.00
#
_symmetry.space_group_name_H-M   'P 1'
#
loop_
_entity.id
_entity.type
_entity.pdbx_description
1 polymer ?
#
loop_
_entity_poly.entity_id
_entity_poly.type
_entity_poly.pdbx_seq_one_letter_code
_entity_poly.pdbx_strand_id
1 'polypeptide(L)'
;MENLSQILQITYKILADMLGKQGHVSDIAIEAVRINHNMGMDADTFSNKLSSALAAHVKKKDAVFTKVASKKDAKGKVVSYKRGVYRLKKLRVANPTEQNIAPPVDSAFLGKAGELAVMSELLFWGFNASLMVVDKGIDIVASKENIYYHIQVKTSQPRANGSFGFSINQKSFEANHSGNTYYVFALRELTKTSFAVIPSSHITTLKNRGIIKGQDSLSISISILDKVKRYLLNNKDDISTFINNFGQIK
;
A
#
# COMPACT_ATOMS: atom_id res chain seq x y z
N MET A 1 5.13 -9.63 20.00
CA MET A 1 4.77 -9.20 21.39
C MET A 1 4.94 -10.29 22.44
N GLU A 2 5.21 -11.51 22.03
CA GLU A 2 5.29 -12.70 22.91
C GLU A 2 6.41 -12.67 23.98
N ASN A 3 7.41 -11.82 23.85
CA ASN A 3 8.57 -11.77 24.78
C ASN A 3 8.54 -10.57 25.75
N LEU A 4 7.43 -9.84 25.87
CA LEU A 4 7.30 -8.74 26.83
C LEU A 4 6.66 -9.21 28.13
N SER A 5 7.19 -8.74 29.28
CA SER A 5 6.51 -8.94 30.57
C SER A 5 5.14 -8.27 30.55
N GLN A 6 4.20 -8.76 31.36
CA GLN A 6 2.81 -8.26 31.41
C GLN A 6 2.73 -6.74 31.60
N ILE A 7 3.54 -6.17 32.50
CA ILE A 7 3.59 -4.72 32.73
C ILE A 7 4.04 -3.95 31.49
N LEU A 8 4.97 -4.48 30.69
CA LEU A 8 5.40 -3.86 29.44
C LEU A 8 4.38 -4.01 28.32
N GLN A 9 3.59 -5.10 28.30
CA GLN A 9 2.48 -5.28 27.37
C GLN A 9 1.36 -4.25 27.61
N ILE A 10 1.01 -4.04 28.88
CA ILE A 10 0.05 -3.00 29.30
C ILE A 10 0.57 -1.62 28.87
N THR A 11 1.83 -1.32 29.17
CA THR A 11 2.48 -0.06 28.80
C THR A 11 2.48 0.16 27.27
N TYR A 12 2.71 -0.89 26.51
CA TYR A 12 2.67 -0.81 25.04
C TYR A 12 1.29 -0.38 24.55
N LYS A 13 0.22 -0.98 25.05
CA LYS A 13 -1.16 -0.63 24.70
C LYS A 13 -1.46 0.82 25.06
N ILE A 14 -1.19 1.24 26.29
CA ILE A 14 -1.43 2.61 26.74
C ILE A 14 -0.67 3.63 25.87
N LEU A 15 0.62 3.42 25.64
CA LEU A 15 1.41 4.34 24.81
C LEU A 15 1.00 4.33 23.33
N ALA A 16 0.43 3.24 22.82
CA ALA A 16 -0.07 3.19 21.44
C ALA A 16 -1.25 4.16 21.21
N ASP A 17 -2.07 4.36 22.27
CA ASP A 17 -3.25 5.24 22.25
C ASP A 17 -2.90 6.68 22.64
N MET A 18 -1.78 6.91 23.33
CA MET A 18 -1.35 8.25 23.72
C MET A 18 -0.84 9.07 22.54
N LEU A 19 -1.14 10.38 22.55
CA LEU A 19 -0.66 11.34 21.56
C LEU A 19 0.88 11.30 21.45
N GLY A 20 1.41 11.13 20.23
CA GLY A 20 2.85 11.02 20.01
C GLY A 20 3.48 9.70 20.48
N LYS A 21 2.67 8.73 20.95
CA LYS A 21 3.10 7.42 21.44
C LYS A 21 4.21 7.49 22.49
N GLN A 22 4.11 8.48 23.38
CA GLN A 22 5.04 8.74 24.49
C GLN A 22 4.31 9.17 25.75
N GLY A 23 4.90 8.89 26.92
CA GLY A 23 4.33 9.28 28.21
C GLY A 23 5.37 9.21 29.33
N HIS A 24 5.09 9.93 30.42
CA HIS A 24 5.82 9.77 31.68
C HIS A 24 5.31 8.52 32.40
N VAL A 25 6.16 7.86 33.18
CA VAL A 25 5.79 6.62 33.88
C VAL A 25 4.64 6.80 34.87
N SER A 26 4.50 7.99 35.50
CA SER A 26 3.36 8.31 36.36
C SER A 26 2.06 8.40 35.57
N ASP A 27 2.07 9.05 34.39
CA ASP A 27 0.86 9.21 33.58
C ASP A 27 0.37 7.87 33.05
N ILE A 28 1.32 7.00 32.65
CA ILE A 28 1.04 5.64 32.23
C ILE A 28 0.45 4.82 33.38
N ALA A 29 0.95 5.00 34.62
CA ALA A 29 0.46 4.30 35.79
C ALA A 29 -0.96 4.77 36.16
N ILE A 30 -1.24 6.07 36.13
CA ILE A 30 -2.57 6.63 36.36
C ILE A 30 -3.57 6.07 35.33
N GLU A 31 -3.17 6.05 34.06
CA GLU A 31 -4.00 5.51 32.99
C GLU A 31 -4.25 4.01 33.16
N ALA A 32 -3.22 3.22 33.57
CA ALA A 32 -3.38 1.80 33.85
C ALA A 32 -4.39 1.53 34.96
N VAL A 33 -4.41 2.36 36.01
CA VAL A 33 -5.42 2.29 37.09
C VAL A 33 -6.79 2.66 36.53
N ARG A 34 -6.90 3.76 35.76
CA ARG A 34 -8.14 4.23 35.16
C ARG A 34 -8.83 3.16 34.28
N ILE A 35 -8.08 2.41 33.53
CA ILE A 35 -8.61 1.36 32.65
C ILE A 35 -8.64 -0.03 33.31
N ASN A 36 -8.40 -0.10 34.62
CA ASN A 36 -8.37 -1.33 35.42
C ASN A 36 -7.39 -2.39 34.91
N HIS A 37 -6.23 -1.97 34.40
CA HIS A 37 -5.14 -2.82 33.89
C HIS A 37 -3.86 -2.70 34.74
N ASN A 38 -3.97 -2.27 35.98
CA ASN A 38 -2.88 -2.01 36.92
C ASN A 38 -2.36 -3.25 37.67
N MET A 39 -2.81 -4.44 37.28
CA MET A 39 -2.43 -5.71 37.92
C MET A 39 -2.71 -5.74 39.45
N GLY A 40 -3.77 -5.07 39.90
CA GLY A 40 -4.14 -4.97 41.32
C GLY A 40 -3.24 -4.06 42.16
N MET A 41 -2.36 -3.26 41.53
CA MET A 41 -1.47 -2.32 42.22
C MET A 41 -2.06 -0.89 42.21
N ASP A 42 -1.69 -0.08 43.20
CA ASP A 42 -1.91 1.38 43.15
C ASP A 42 -0.96 2.01 42.10
N ALA A 43 -1.23 3.28 41.75
CA ALA A 43 -0.48 3.99 40.70
C ALA A 43 1.00 4.15 41.03
N ASP A 44 1.35 4.38 42.31
CA ASP A 44 2.75 4.60 42.72
C ASP A 44 3.55 3.29 42.64
N THR A 45 2.98 2.21 43.16
CA THR A 45 3.60 0.87 43.08
C THR A 45 3.76 0.42 41.63
N PHE A 46 2.72 0.65 40.78
CA PHE A 46 2.80 0.33 39.35
C PHE A 46 3.87 1.18 38.67
N SER A 47 3.94 2.49 38.92
CA SER A 47 4.93 3.41 38.36
C SER A 47 6.36 3.01 38.69
N ASN A 48 6.61 2.61 39.94
CA ASN A 48 7.94 2.16 40.39
C ASN A 48 8.39 0.87 39.69
N LYS A 49 7.51 -0.14 39.63
CA LYS A 49 7.77 -1.39 38.90
C LYS A 49 7.94 -1.14 37.40
N LEU A 50 7.11 -0.27 36.82
CA LEU A 50 7.21 0.10 35.41
C LEU A 50 8.52 0.80 35.10
N SER A 51 8.98 1.74 35.95
CA SER A 51 10.27 2.42 35.80
C SER A 51 11.42 1.44 35.73
N SER A 52 11.46 0.46 36.63
CA SER A 52 12.49 -0.58 36.66
C SER A 52 12.43 -1.48 35.44
N ALA A 53 11.23 -1.90 35.01
CA ALA A 53 11.02 -2.74 33.84
C ALA A 53 11.44 -2.02 32.53
N LEU A 54 11.07 -0.76 32.37
CA LEU A 54 11.46 0.05 31.21
C LEU A 54 12.96 0.33 31.17
N ALA A 55 13.58 0.65 32.33
CA ALA A 55 15.01 0.89 32.43
C ALA A 55 15.84 -0.34 32.03
N ALA A 56 15.37 -1.54 32.39
CA ALA A 56 15.98 -2.79 31.97
C ALA A 56 15.73 -3.08 30.48
N HIS A 57 14.49 -2.87 30.01
CA HIS A 57 14.08 -3.19 28.65
C HIS A 57 14.80 -2.35 27.59
N VAL A 58 14.96 -1.03 27.81
CA VAL A 58 15.60 -0.13 26.83
C VAL A 58 17.06 -0.45 26.55
N LYS A 59 17.71 -1.26 27.38
CA LYS A 59 19.08 -1.74 27.19
C LYS A 59 19.15 -2.95 26.25
N LYS A 60 18.03 -3.61 25.96
CA LYS A 60 17.99 -4.80 25.10
C LYS A 60 18.12 -4.40 23.63
N LYS A 61 18.70 -5.28 22.81
CA LYS A 61 18.87 -5.06 21.36
C LYS A 61 17.52 -4.96 20.63
N ASP A 62 16.55 -5.74 21.05
CA ASP A 62 15.18 -5.85 20.53
C ASP A 62 14.17 -4.95 21.26
N ALA A 63 14.66 -3.97 22.04
CA ALA A 63 13.79 -3.08 22.81
C ALA A 63 12.76 -2.35 21.92
N VAL A 64 11.48 -2.47 22.29
CA VAL A 64 10.36 -1.77 21.61
C VAL A 64 10.12 -0.36 22.17
N PHE A 65 10.68 -0.05 23.34
CA PHE A 65 10.64 1.27 23.97
C PHE A 65 12.00 1.97 23.86
N THR A 66 11.98 3.29 23.91
CA THR A 66 13.19 4.13 23.99
C THR A 66 12.94 5.34 24.87
N LYS A 67 14.01 5.89 25.48
CA LYS A 67 13.95 7.15 26.22
C LYS A 67 13.71 8.32 25.27
N VAL A 68 12.99 9.34 25.74
CA VAL A 68 12.76 10.58 24.99
C VAL A 68 13.92 11.53 25.22
N ALA A 69 14.55 12.03 24.15
CA ALA A 69 15.63 13.01 24.24
C ALA A 69 15.10 14.34 24.78
N SER A 70 15.84 14.95 25.72
CA SER A 70 15.59 16.31 26.19
C SER A 70 16.50 17.33 25.47
N LYS A 71 17.74 16.97 25.15
CA LYS A 71 18.70 17.83 24.46
C LYS A 71 19.50 17.04 23.43
N LYS A 72 19.74 17.68 22.29
CA LYS A 72 20.62 17.17 21.22
C LYS A 72 21.72 18.19 20.95
N ASP A 73 22.90 17.74 20.53
CA ASP A 73 23.97 18.61 20.06
C ASP A 73 23.73 19.11 18.62
N ALA A 74 24.63 19.96 18.12
CA ALA A 74 24.56 20.52 16.77
C ALA A 74 24.60 19.44 15.65
N LYS A 75 25.11 18.25 15.95
CA LYS A 75 25.16 17.10 15.02
C LYS A 75 23.95 16.16 15.18
N GLY A 76 22.95 16.54 16.01
CA GLY A 76 21.74 15.73 16.24
C GLY A 76 21.91 14.57 17.22
N LYS A 77 23.10 14.37 17.83
CA LYS A 77 23.37 13.34 18.82
C LYS A 77 22.69 13.70 20.14
N VAL A 78 22.05 12.72 20.78
CA VAL A 78 21.36 12.93 22.07
C VAL A 78 22.39 13.15 23.18
N VAL A 79 22.28 14.28 23.85
CA VAL A 79 23.13 14.68 25.01
C VAL A 79 22.46 14.29 26.32
N SER A 80 21.14 14.44 26.41
CA SER A 80 20.40 14.09 27.61
C SER A 80 18.99 13.59 27.28
N TYR A 81 18.37 12.88 28.26
CA TYR A 81 17.03 12.32 28.14
C TYR A 81 16.09 12.93 29.18
N LYS A 82 14.81 13.02 28.83
CA LYS A 82 13.76 13.37 29.79
C LYS A 82 13.63 12.26 30.85
N ARG A 83 13.72 12.61 32.13
CA ARG A 83 13.62 11.65 33.22
C ARG A 83 12.21 11.03 33.22
N GLY A 84 12.13 9.72 33.35
CA GLY A 84 10.85 8.98 33.44
C GLY A 84 10.00 8.98 32.17
N VAL A 85 10.42 9.60 31.07
CA VAL A 85 9.64 9.67 29.83
C VAL A 85 10.13 8.65 28.81
N TYR A 86 9.21 7.81 28.36
CA TYR A 86 9.47 6.77 27.39
C TYR A 86 8.52 6.90 26.19
N ARG A 87 8.94 6.39 25.05
CA ARG A 87 8.10 6.30 23.86
C ARG A 87 8.27 4.95 23.18
N LEU A 88 7.27 4.57 22.39
CA LEU A 88 7.40 3.45 21.48
C LEU A 88 8.45 3.78 20.40
N LYS A 89 9.35 2.85 20.12
CA LYS A 89 10.20 2.98 18.94
C LYS A 89 9.31 2.95 17.71
N LYS A 90 9.56 3.84 16.75
CA LYS A 90 9.01 3.65 15.41
C LYS A 90 9.57 2.32 14.90
N LEU A 91 8.71 1.36 14.68
CA LEU A 91 9.09 0.18 13.90
C LEU A 91 9.59 0.72 12.56
N ARG A 92 10.88 0.58 12.31
CA ARG A 92 11.36 0.66 10.94
C ARG A 92 10.74 -0.56 10.27
N VAL A 93 9.75 -0.35 9.44
CA VAL A 93 9.38 -1.35 8.44
C VAL A 93 10.69 -1.58 7.69
N ALA A 94 11.26 -2.78 7.84
CA ALA A 94 12.42 -3.13 7.04
C ALA A 94 12.00 -2.92 5.58
N ASN A 95 12.70 -2.05 4.88
CA ASN A 95 12.55 -2.02 3.43
C ASN A 95 12.79 -3.46 2.96
N PRO A 96 11.99 -3.96 2.01
CA PRO A 96 12.24 -5.28 1.45
C PRO A 96 13.73 -5.33 1.08
N THR A 97 14.47 -6.26 1.68
CA THR A 97 15.86 -6.50 1.27
C THR A 97 15.82 -7.04 -0.16
N GLU A 98 16.89 -6.87 -0.93
CA GLU A 98 16.99 -7.42 -2.29
C GLU A 98 16.62 -8.92 -2.35
N GLN A 99 16.81 -9.66 -1.26
CA GLN A 99 16.42 -11.06 -1.10
C GLN A 99 14.91 -11.30 -1.13
N ASN A 100 14.08 -10.27 -0.84
CA ASN A 100 12.62 -10.34 -0.87
C ASN A 100 12.03 -9.80 -2.18
N ILE A 101 12.89 -9.44 -3.14
CA ILE A 101 12.46 -9.01 -4.47
C ILE A 101 12.26 -10.27 -5.31
N ALA A 102 11.05 -10.44 -5.84
CA ALA A 102 10.79 -11.53 -6.76
C ALA A 102 11.76 -11.44 -7.97
N PRO A 103 12.39 -12.55 -8.38
CA PRO A 103 13.26 -12.55 -9.55
C PRO A 103 12.48 -12.07 -10.78
N PRO A 104 13.18 -11.56 -11.81
CA PRO A 104 12.56 -11.26 -13.08
C PRO A 104 11.80 -12.49 -13.59
N VAL A 105 10.51 -12.33 -13.87
CA VAL A 105 9.67 -13.40 -14.38
C VAL A 105 9.40 -13.19 -15.87
N ASP A 106 9.18 -14.28 -16.58
CA ASP A 106 8.75 -14.27 -17.97
C ASP A 106 7.47 -13.45 -18.13
N SER A 107 7.30 -12.83 -19.30
CA SER A 107 6.15 -11.99 -19.63
C SER A 107 4.82 -12.74 -19.53
N ALA A 108 4.81 -14.05 -19.83
CA ALA A 108 3.62 -14.88 -19.71
C ALA A 108 3.17 -15.03 -18.25
N PHE A 109 4.12 -15.28 -17.33
CA PHE A 109 3.82 -15.31 -15.88
C PHE A 109 3.35 -13.95 -15.36
N LEU A 110 4.02 -12.86 -15.80
CA LEU A 110 3.66 -11.51 -15.42
C LEU A 110 2.25 -11.16 -15.89
N GLY A 111 1.91 -11.49 -17.13
CA GLY A 111 0.57 -11.29 -17.70
C GLY A 111 -0.48 -12.05 -16.93
N LYS A 112 -0.29 -13.37 -16.74
CA LYS A 112 -1.25 -14.22 -16.01
C LYS A 112 -1.41 -13.80 -14.55
N ALA A 113 -0.33 -13.41 -13.87
CA ALA A 113 -0.41 -12.89 -12.50
C ALA A 113 -1.24 -11.60 -12.43
N GLY A 114 -1.12 -10.72 -13.42
CA GLY A 114 -1.94 -9.52 -13.51
C GLY A 114 -3.42 -9.81 -13.73
N GLU A 115 -3.76 -10.73 -14.62
CA GLU A 115 -5.15 -11.16 -14.83
C GLU A 115 -5.79 -11.71 -13.54
N LEU A 116 -5.07 -12.61 -12.83
CA LEU A 116 -5.53 -13.17 -11.56
C LEU A 116 -5.66 -12.10 -10.47
N ALA A 117 -4.75 -11.13 -10.41
CA ALA A 117 -4.84 -10.03 -9.48
C ALA A 117 -6.06 -9.13 -9.74
N VAL A 118 -6.32 -8.80 -11.01
CA VAL A 118 -7.52 -8.04 -11.41
C VAL A 118 -8.80 -8.82 -11.11
N MET A 119 -8.82 -10.13 -11.39
CA MET A 119 -9.96 -10.97 -11.06
C MET A 119 -10.23 -10.97 -9.55
N SER A 120 -9.18 -11.05 -8.73
CA SER A 120 -9.31 -10.97 -7.27
C SER A 120 -9.91 -9.63 -6.81
N GLU A 121 -9.44 -8.52 -7.38
CA GLU A 121 -10.02 -7.20 -7.08
C GLU A 121 -11.50 -7.12 -7.48
N LEU A 122 -11.87 -7.59 -8.66
CA LEU A 122 -13.27 -7.61 -9.10
C LEU A 122 -14.17 -8.36 -8.12
N LEU A 123 -13.71 -9.51 -7.59
CA LEU A 123 -14.44 -10.27 -6.56
C LEU A 123 -14.63 -9.46 -5.26
N PHE A 124 -13.59 -8.74 -4.80
CA PHE A 124 -13.69 -7.86 -3.63
C PHE A 124 -14.70 -6.70 -3.84
N TRP A 125 -14.86 -6.24 -5.10
CA TRP A 125 -15.85 -5.23 -5.46
C TRP A 125 -17.25 -5.81 -5.74
N GLY A 126 -17.43 -7.12 -5.50
CA GLY A 126 -18.74 -7.80 -5.61
C GLY A 126 -19.16 -8.15 -7.03
N PHE A 127 -18.20 -8.23 -7.97
CA PHE A 127 -18.45 -8.77 -9.30
C PHE A 127 -18.28 -10.29 -9.27
N ASN A 128 -19.09 -11.01 -10.01
CA ASN A 128 -18.74 -12.35 -10.43
C ASN A 128 -17.80 -12.26 -11.64
N ALA A 129 -16.65 -12.94 -11.61
CA ALA A 129 -15.62 -12.80 -12.63
C ALA A 129 -15.06 -14.16 -13.07
N SER A 130 -14.85 -14.32 -14.37
CA SER A 130 -14.30 -15.52 -14.98
C SER A 130 -13.21 -15.17 -16.00
N LEU A 131 -12.11 -15.92 -15.99
CA LEU A 131 -11.08 -15.84 -17.02
C LEU A 131 -11.58 -16.44 -18.33
N MET A 132 -11.23 -15.79 -19.43
CA MET A 132 -11.48 -16.35 -20.76
C MET A 132 -10.44 -17.41 -21.10
N VAL A 133 -10.91 -18.54 -21.63
CA VAL A 133 -10.03 -19.65 -22.07
C VAL A 133 -9.29 -19.30 -23.36
N VAL A 134 -9.93 -18.55 -24.24
CA VAL A 134 -9.35 -18.09 -25.51
C VAL A 134 -9.29 -16.58 -25.51
N ASP A 135 -8.09 -16.02 -25.50
CA ASP A 135 -7.86 -14.58 -25.58
C ASP A 135 -8.02 -14.07 -27.02
N LYS A 136 -9.08 -13.31 -27.25
CA LYS A 136 -9.27 -12.49 -28.45
C LYS A 136 -9.37 -11.01 -28.09
N GLY A 137 -8.61 -10.59 -27.05
CA GLY A 137 -8.57 -9.22 -26.56
C GLY A 137 -9.52 -8.94 -25.41
N ILE A 138 -10.05 -10.00 -24.78
CA ILE A 138 -10.79 -9.94 -23.52
C ILE A 138 -10.26 -11.05 -22.63
N ASP A 139 -9.69 -10.68 -21.48
CA ASP A 139 -9.05 -11.61 -20.56
C ASP A 139 -10.03 -12.10 -19.47
N ILE A 140 -10.96 -11.20 -19.05
CA ILE A 140 -11.93 -11.48 -18.00
C ILE A 140 -13.33 -11.01 -18.43
N VAL A 141 -14.33 -11.84 -18.20
CA VAL A 141 -15.74 -11.42 -18.21
C VAL A 141 -16.18 -11.29 -16.76
N ALA A 142 -16.63 -10.09 -16.40
CA ALA A 142 -17.20 -9.81 -15.08
C ALA A 142 -18.70 -9.53 -15.19
N SER A 143 -19.47 -9.86 -14.15
CA SER A 143 -20.90 -9.55 -14.10
C SER A 143 -21.31 -9.03 -12.74
N LYS A 144 -22.21 -8.05 -12.75
CA LYS A 144 -22.85 -7.50 -11.56
C LYS A 144 -24.26 -7.00 -11.94
N GLU A 145 -25.25 -7.30 -11.12
CA GLU A 145 -26.63 -6.83 -11.35
C GLU A 145 -27.17 -7.15 -12.76
N ASN A 146 -26.87 -8.36 -13.26
CA ASN A 146 -27.22 -8.86 -14.60
C ASN A 146 -26.59 -8.10 -15.78
N ILE A 147 -25.61 -7.23 -15.52
CA ILE A 147 -24.83 -6.56 -16.56
C ILE A 147 -23.49 -7.28 -16.70
N TYR A 148 -23.03 -7.45 -17.93
CA TYR A 148 -21.75 -8.08 -18.25
C TYR A 148 -20.75 -7.04 -18.74
N TYR A 149 -19.52 -7.18 -18.26
CA TYR A 149 -18.40 -6.30 -18.55
C TYR A 149 -17.24 -7.11 -19.13
N HIS A 150 -16.59 -6.55 -20.12
CA HIS A 150 -15.42 -7.11 -20.77
C HIS A 150 -14.16 -6.39 -20.26
N ILE A 151 -13.25 -7.14 -19.68
CA ILE A 151 -12.03 -6.58 -19.10
C ILE A 151 -10.83 -7.11 -19.86
N GLN A 152 -10.03 -6.21 -20.40
CA GLN A 152 -8.69 -6.55 -20.89
C GLN A 152 -7.65 -6.07 -19.90
N VAL A 153 -6.75 -6.97 -19.51
CA VAL A 153 -5.67 -6.69 -18.56
C VAL A 153 -4.35 -6.54 -19.31
N LYS A 154 -3.58 -5.54 -18.95
CA LYS A 154 -2.20 -5.36 -19.41
C LYS A 154 -1.31 -5.11 -18.20
N THR A 155 -0.28 -5.94 -18.02
CA THR A 155 0.61 -5.86 -16.86
C THR A 155 1.98 -5.37 -17.29
N SER A 156 2.57 -4.47 -16.52
CA SER A 156 3.92 -3.96 -16.76
C SER A 156 4.68 -3.76 -15.45
N GLN A 157 5.99 -3.93 -15.53
CA GLN A 157 6.94 -3.50 -14.50
C GLN A 157 7.53 -2.14 -14.87
N PRO A 158 8.08 -1.38 -13.89
CA PRO A 158 8.67 -0.08 -14.18
C PRO A 158 9.91 -0.23 -15.07
N ARG A 159 10.01 0.63 -16.06
CA ARG A 159 11.20 0.81 -16.89
C ARG A 159 12.29 1.56 -16.10
N ALA A 160 13.49 1.65 -16.63
CA ALA A 160 14.60 2.38 -16.02
C ALA A 160 14.29 3.86 -15.67
N ASN A 161 13.37 4.48 -16.42
CA ASN A 161 12.90 5.85 -16.17
C ASN A 161 11.70 5.93 -15.19
N GLY A 162 11.31 4.82 -14.56
CA GLY A 162 10.20 4.73 -13.62
C GLY A 162 8.81 4.69 -14.26
N SER A 163 8.68 4.75 -15.60
CA SER A 163 7.39 4.65 -16.27
C SER A 163 7.00 3.21 -16.56
N PHE A 164 5.70 2.95 -16.67
CA PHE A 164 5.13 1.67 -17.07
C PHE A 164 4.67 1.74 -18.52
N GLY A 165 5.08 0.79 -19.35
CA GLY A 165 4.76 0.79 -20.77
C GLY A 165 3.81 -0.33 -21.14
N PHE A 166 2.79 0.00 -21.93
CA PHE A 166 1.77 -0.93 -22.39
C PHE A 166 1.51 -0.77 -23.89
N SER A 167 0.98 -1.82 -24.48
CA SER A 167 0.60 -1.87 -25.87
C SER A 167 -0.77 -2.55 -26.01
N ILE A 168 -1.65 -1.95 -26.81
CA ILE A 168 -2.96 -2.51 -27.15
C ILE A 168 -2.99 -2.70 -28.67
N ASN A 169 -3.28 -3.93 -29.12
CA ASN A 169 -3.47 -4.17 -30.54
C ASN A 169 -4.69 -3.38 -31.05
N GLN A 170 -4.50 -2.58 -32.08
CA GLN A 170 -5.53 -1.68 -32.63
C GLN A 170 -6.76 -2.44 -33.13
N LYS A 171 -6.56 -3.54 -33.88
CA LYS A 171 -7.68 -4.34 -34.42
C LYS A 171 -8.49 -4.98 -33.29
N SER A 172 -7.82 -5.49 -32.26
CA SER A 172 -8.47 -6.06 -31.07
C SER A 172 -9.24 -4.97 -30.28
N PHE A 173 -8.67 -3.77 -30.17
CA PHE A 173 -9.33 -2.64 -29.54
C PHE A 173 -10.63 -2.28 -30.26
N GLU A 174 -10.59 -2.14 -31.58
CA GLU A 174 -11.75 -1.79 -32.40
C GLU A 174 -12.82 -2.86 -32.37
N ALA A 175 -12.42 -4.15 -32.41
CA ALA A 175 -13.37 -5.27 -32.38
C ALA A 175 -14.11 -5.41 -31.05
N ASN A 176 -13.46 -5.05 -29.92
CA ASN A 176 -14.00 -5.23 -28.58
C ASN A 176 -14.47 -3.93 -27.91
N HIS A 177 -14.41 -2.79 -28.63
CA HIS A 177 -14.84 -1.51 -28.11
C HIS A 177 -16.36 -1.47 -27.88
N SER A 178 -16.76 -1.24 -26.64
CA SER A 178 -18.16 -1.07 -26.24
C SER A 178 -18.27 -0.24 -24.96
N GLY A 179 -19.47 0.17 -24.61
CA GLY A 179 -19.73 0.88 -23.35
C GLY A 179 -19.34 0.06 -22.10
N ASN A 180 -19.36 -1.25 -22.21
CA ASN A 180 -19.06 -2.18 -21.10
C ASN A 180 -17.67 -2.77 -21.17
N THR A 181 -16.76 -2.21 -22.01
CA THR A 181 -15.38 -2.69 -22.13
C THR A 181 -14.43 -1.78 -21.37
N TYR A 182 -13.60 -2.39 -20.52
CA TYR A 182 -12.60 -1.72 -19.69
C TYR A 182 -11.21 -2.31 -19.92
N TYR A 183 -10.22 -1.43 -19.85
CA TYR A 183 -8.81 -1.80 -19.83
C TYR A 183 -8.25 -1.58 -18.42
N VAL A 184 -7.67 -2.62 -17.85
CA VAL A 184 -7.03 -2.54 -16.55
C VAL A 184 -5.52 -2.67 -16.73
N PHE A 185 -4.81 -1.56 -16.54
CA PHE A 185 -3.35 -1.54 -16.57
C PHE A 185 -2.82 -1.81 -15.19
N ALA A 186 -2.23 -2.99 -14.99
CA ALA A 186 -1.60 -3.41 -13.75
C ALA A 186 -0.15 -2.93 -13.70
N LEU A 187 0.11 -1.96 -12.85
CA LEU A 187 1.41 -1.36 -12.60
C LEU A 187 2.09 -2.13 -11.46
N ARG A 188 2.91 -3.14 -11.82
CA ARG A 188 3.58 -4.00 -10.85
C ARG A 188 4.89 -3.39 -10.40
N GLU A 189 4.93 -2.80 -9.21
CA GLU A 189 6.15 -2.43 -8.49
C GLU A 189 6.73 -3.65 -7.75
N LEU A 190 7.85 -3.47 -7.03
CA LEU A 190 8.53 -4.58 -6.35
C LEU A 190 7.62 -5.36 -5.39
N THR A 191 6.79 -4.67 -4.61
CA THR A 191 6.00 -5.28 -3.53
C THR A 191 4.50 -5.02 -3.63
N LYS A 192 4.07 -4.13 -4.54
CA LYS A 192 2.66 -3.76 -4.71
C LYS A 192 2.27 -3.70 -6.17
N THR A 193 0.99 -3.80 -6.44
CA THR A 193 0.41 -3.56 -7.76
C THR A 193 -0.67 -2.49 -7.62
N SER A 194 -0.63 -1.49 -8.48
CA SER A 194 -1.69 -0.50 -8.64
C SER A 194 -2.40 -0.74 -9.95
N PHE A 195 -3.69 -0.47 -10.02
CA PHE A 195 -4.51 -0.74 -11.19
C PHE A 195 -5.10 0.54 -11.74
N ALA A 196 -4.81 0.89 -13.00
CA ALA A 196 -5.52 1.95 -13.70
C ALA A 196 -6.71 1.32 -14.45
N VAL A 197 -7.93 1.55 -13.96
CA VAL A 197 -9.18 1.00 -14.51
C VAL A 197 -9.76 2.01 -15.48
N ILE A 198 -9.57 1.84 -16.78
CA ILE A 198 -9.88 2.85 -17.80
C ILE A 198 -10.97 2.31 -18.75
N PRO A 199 -12.13 3.00 -18.89
CA PRO A 199 -13.13 2.64 -19.87
C PRO A 199 -12.58 2.74 -21.31
N SER A 200 -12.98 1.85 -22.21
CA SER A 200 -12.57 1.89 -23.62
C SER A 200 -12.93 3.22 -24.30
N SER A 201 -14.04 3.85 -23.90
CA SER A 201 -14.46 5.17 -24.37
C SER A 201 -13.47 6.27 -24.01
N HIS A 202 -12.84 6.21 -22.83
CA HIS A 202 -11.78 7.17 -22.46
C HIS A 202 -10.54 7.01 -23.32
N ILE A 203 -10.13 5.75 -23.61
CA ILE A 203 -9.01 5.46 -24.53
C ILE A 203 -9.31 6.02 -25.92
N THR A 204 -10.53 5.87 -26.42
CA THR A 204 -10.98 6.46 -27.68
C THR A 204 -10.85 7.98 -27.66
N THR A 205 -11.29 8.62 -26.59
CA THR A 205 -11.15 10.07 -26.41
C THR A 205 -9.69 10.51 -26.46
N LEU A 206 -8.79 9.80 -25.76
CA LEU A 206 -7.37 10.12 -25.76
C LEU A 206 -6.70 9.87 -27.12
N LYS A 207 -7.16 8.86 -27.87
CA LYS A 207 -6.72 8.62 -29.26
C LYS A 207 -7.14 9.78 -30.17
N ASN A 208 -8.40 10.21 -30.11
CA ASN A 208 -8.91 11.31 -30.91
C ASN A 208 -8.21 12.65 -30.59
N ARG A 209 -7.79 12.85 -29.34
CA ARG A 209 -6.98 14.00 -28.91
C ARG A 209 -5.49 13.90 -29.29
N GLY A 210 -5.06 12.80 -29.93
CA GLY A 210 -3.66 12.56 -30.31
C GLY A 210 -2.72 12.35 -29.11
N ILE A 211 -3.26 12.01 -27.95
CA ILE A 211 -2.48 11.66 -26.74
C ILE A 211 -1.99 10.22 -26.83
N ILE A 212 -2.87 9.29 -27.21
CA ILE A 212 -2.52 7.91 -27.55
C ILE A 212 -2.31 7.82 -29.06
N LYS A 213 -1.17 7.26 -29.47
CA LYS A 213 -0.77 7.14 -30.87
C LYS A 213 -0.44 5.69 -31.22
N GLY A 214 -0.49 5.36 -32.51
CA GLY A 214 -0.14 4.08 -33.09
C GLY A 214 -1.11 3.69 -34.20
N GLN A 215 -0.63 2.94 -35.20
CA GLN A 215 -1.45 2.43 -36.32
C GLN A 215 -1.89 0.99 -36.06
N ASP A 216 -0.93 0.07 -35.85
CA ASP A 216 -1.23 -1.34 -35.55
C ASP A 216 -1.34 -1.61 -34.06
N SER A 217 -0.73 -0.75 -33.26
CA SER A 217 -0.68 -0.89 -31.80
C SER A 217 -0.70 0.48 -31.12
N LEU A 218 -1.63 0.66 -30.21
CA LEU A 218 -1.75 1.84 -29.36
C LEU A 218 -0.69 1.81 -28.26
N SER A 219 0.20 2.80 -28.26
CA SER A 219 1.25 2.91 -27.24
C SER A 219 0.78 3.73 -26.06
N ILE A 220 0.88 3.16 -24.86
CA ILE A 220 0.48 3.78 -23.60
C ILE A 220 1.66 3.73 -22.64
N SER A 221 1.96 4.84 -22.02
CA SER A 221 2.93 4.96 -20.93
C SER A 221 2.28 5.61 -19.73
N ILE A 222 2.42 5.03 -18.55
CA ILE A 222 1.92 5.60 -17.30
C ILE A 222 3.12 5.95 -16.42
N SER A 223 3.20 7.21 -16.01
CA SER A 223 4.24 7.73 -15.12
C SER A 223 3.64 8.13 -13.78
N ILE A 224 4.35 7.85 -12.68
CA ILE A 224 3.92 8.21 -11.33
C ILE A 224 4.75 9.41 -10.88
N LEU A 225 4.08 10.50 -10.52
CA LEU A 225 4.70 11.66 -9.90
C LEU A 225 4.64 11.51 -8.37
N ASP A 226 5.65 10.87 -7.79
CA ASP A 226 5.69 10.49 -6.35
C ASP A 226 5.45 11.65 -5.38
N LYS A 227 5.94 12.85 -5.71
CA LYS A 227 5.79 14.03 -4.84
C LYS A 227 4.34 14.43 -4.60
N VAL A 228 3.47 14.18 -5.57
CA VAL A 228 2.06 14.59 -5.54
C VAL A 228 1.08 13.42 -5.73
N LYS A 229 1.60 12.19 -5.82
CA LYS A 229 0.83 10.94 -6.06
C LYS A 229 -0.12 11.05 -7.26
N ARG A 230 0.33 11.69 -8.34
CA ARG A 230 -0.41 11.81 -9.60
C ARG A 230 0.07 10.79 -10.60
N TYR A 231 -0.87 10.27 -11.38
CA TYR A 231 -0.62 9.31 -12.45
C TYR A 231 -0.90 9.96 -13.79
N LEU A 232 0.10 10.03 -14.66
CA LEU A 232 -0.02 10.65 -15.97
C LEU A 232 0.07 9.61 -17.08
N LEU A 233 -0.92 9.59 -17.96
CA LEU A 233 -0.91 8.80 -19.18
C LEU A 233 -0.23 9.60 -20.29
N ASN A 234 0.80 9.03 -20.90
CA ASN A 234 1.66 9.64 -21.93
C ASN A 234 2.15 11.05 -21.55
N ASN A 235 2.39 11.29 -20.25
CA ASN A 235 2.79 12.57 -19.65
C ASN A 235 1.85 13.76 -19.97
N LYS A 236 0.60 13.50 -20.33
CA LYS A 236 -0.37 14.53 -20.78
C LYS A 236 -1.71 14.47 -20.06
N ASP A 237 -2.24 13.30 -19.82
CA ASP A 237 -3.57 13.14 -19.24
C ASP A 237 -3.47 12.63 -17.79
N ASP A 238 -4.14 13.30 -16.85
CA ASP A 238 -4.16 12.92 -15.44
C ASP A 238 -5.21 11.83 -15.23
N ILE A 239 -4.74 10.62 -15.01
CA ILE A 239 -5.57 9.44 -14.79
C ILE A 239 -5.67 9.01 -13.32
N SER A 240 -5.32 9.91 -12.38
CA SER A 240 -5.27 9.58 -10.94
C SER A 240 -6.63 9.12 -10.40
N THR A 241 -7.74 9.60 -10.96
CA THR A 241 -9.11 9.19 -10.59
C THR A 241 -9.45 7.76 -11.00
N PHE A 242 -8.71 7.18 -11.95
CA PHE A 242 -8.88 5.81 -12.42
C PHE A 242 -8.06 4.79 -11.62
N ILE A 243 -7.17 5.25 -10.74
CA ILE A 243 -6.27 4.36 -10.01
C ILE A 243 -7.00 3.64 -8.88
N ASN A 244 -6.93 2.31 -8.90
CA ASN A 244 -7.58 1.38 -7.95
C ASN A 244 -9.09 1.61 -7.81
N ASN A 245 -9.71 2.20 -8.82
CA ASN A 245 -11.11 2.59 -8.80
C ASN A 245 -11.96 1.61 -9.66
N PHE A 246 -12.19 0.41 -9.16
CA PHE A 246 -13.06 -0.57 -9.80
C PHE A 246 -14.55 -0.19 -9.72
N GLY A 247 -14.93 0.76 -8.87
CA GLY A 247 -16.28 1.33 -8.82
C GLY A 247 -16.69 2.11 -10.09
N GLN A 248 -15.77 2.30 -11.04
CA GLN A 248 -16.08 2.87 -12.35
C GLN A 248 -16.69 1.88 -13.33
N ILE A 249 -16.58 0.58 -13.05
CA ILE A 249 -17.20 -0.47 -13.84
C ILE A 249 -18.70 -0.45 -13.52
N LYS A 250 -19.48 0.18 -14.41
CA LYS A 250 -20.92 0.44 -14.25
C LYS A 250 -21.63 0.11 -15.53
#